data_c7f9b7c8ceb48b3fae8ede28fde72df8
#
_entry.id   c7f9b7c8ceb48b3fae8ede28fde72df8
#
_cell.length_a   1.000
_cell.length_b   1.000
_cell.length_c   1.000
_cell.angle_alpha   90.00
_cell.angle_beta   90.00
_cell.angle_gamma   90.00
#
_symmetry.space_group_name_H-M   'P 1'
#
loop_
_entity.id
_entity.type
_entity.pdbx_description
1 polymer ?
#
loop_
_entity_poly.entity_id
_entity_poly.type
_entity_poly.pdbx_seq_one_letter_code
_entity_poly.pdbx_strand_id
1 'polypeptide(L)'
;VLPGGFAISARKTYGHVSDGMICSERELGIGEDQSGIIVLDRWLAAHGRGDEAPPAPGTDAIALLGLGEEVLEINITPDRGYCFSMRGIAREYSHATGARFTDPADGANADLYPRGVAGAGEGGFDVVVPTDPRPIHGRPGCDRYVARIVRGIDPAAPSPAWMRERLTAAGMRPISLAVDVTNYVMLDLGQPLHAFDLAKLRGPIVVRRARAGESLAFLDGVTRTLDVEDLVISDSPDGEGSRALVLAGVFGGADTEVDERTTDVLIEAAHFDPVSIARSARRHRLPTESSRRNERGVDTALAPVAAQRAVDLLVEYGGGTADPVATDVDRTRPPEPIIIRADAAQRLTGVAHGAERVRELLEAIGCAVEPAGVDEADGGELLA
;
A
#
# COMPACT_ATOMS: atom_id res chain seq x y z
N VAL A 1 -5.02 -10.58 -31.83
CA VAL A 1 -3.72 -10.78 -31.16
C VAL A 1 -4.03 -10.93 -29.69
N LEU A 2 -3.51 -11.97 -29.05
CA LEU A 2 -3.65 -12.18 -27.62
C LEU A 2 -2.56 -11.43 -26.83
N PRO A 3 -2.71 -11.25 -25.51
CA PRO A 3 -1.67 -10.74 -24.65
C PRO A 3 -0.32 -11.44 -24.89
N GLY A 4 0.78 -10.71 -24.85
CA GLY A 4 2.10 -11.21 -25.22
C GLY A 4 2.38 -11.25 -26.73
N GLY A 5 1.51 -10.67 -27.55
CA GLY A 5 1.73 -10.53 -28.99
C GLY A 5 1.41 -11.79 -29.83
N PHE A 6 0.76 -12.78 -29.24
CA PHE A 6 0.41 -14.01 -29.98
C PHE A 6 -0.69 -13.75 -31.00
N ALA A 7 -0.33 -13.85 -32.29
CA ALA A 7 -1.28 -13.66 -33.40
C ALA A 7 -2.02 -14.97 -33.70
N ILE A 8 -3.36 -14.91 -33.65
CA ILE A 8 -4.22 -16.01 -34.08
C ILE A 8 -4.45 -15.86 -35.59
N SER A 9 -4.25 -16.94 -36.33
CA SER A 9 -4.48 -17.03 -37.77
C SER A 9 -5.46 -18.18 -38.10
N ALA A 10 -6.15 -18.04 -39.22
CA ALA A 10 -7.05 -19.08 -39.71
C ALA A 10 -6.32 -20.43 -39.84
N ARG A 11 -6.92 -21.47 -39.29
CA ARG A 11 -6.33 -22.83 -39.23
C ARG A 11 -7.34 -23.88 -39.61
N LYS A 12 -6.92 -24.83 -40.45
CA LYS A 12 -7.76 -25.98 -40.78
C LYS A 12 -7.66 -27.04 -39.67
N THR A 13 -8.79 -27.36 -39.03
CA THR A 13 -8.88 -28.32 -37.94
C THR A 13 -10.09 -29.22 -38.19
N TYR A 14 -9.90 -30.55 -38.16
CA TYR A 14 -10.94 -31.55 -38.42
C TYR A 14 -11.72 -31.34 -39.75
N GLY A 15 -11.03 -30.85 -40.78
CA GLY A 15 -11.64 -30.61 -42.09
C GLY A 15 -12.34 -29.26 -42.28
N HIS A 16 -12.48 -28.46 -41.24
CA HIS A 16 -13.08 -27.14 -41.22
C HIS A 16 -12.02 -26.05 -41.01
N VAL A 17 -12.25 -24.87 -41.56
CA VAL A 17 -11.40 -23.70 -41.28
C VAL A 17 -11.93 -23.02 -40.02
N SER A 18 -11.08 -22.94 -38.99
CA SER A 18 -11.32 -22.13 -37.81
C SER A 18 -10.61 -20.80 -37.99
N ASP A 19 -11.36 -19.70 -38.02
CA ASP A 19 -10.85 -18.34 -38.21
C ASP A 19 -10.83 -17.55 -36.91
N GLY A 20 -10.87 -18.23 -35.77
CA GLY A 20 -10.84 -17.65 -34.44
C GLY A 20 -10.49 -18.71 -33.40
N MET A 21 -10.33 -18.24 -32.17
CA MET A 21 -10.07 -19.06 -30.99
C MET A 21 -11.02 -18.68 -29.87
N ILE A 22 -11.61 -19.67 -29.23
CA ILE A 22 -12.35 -19.47 -27.97
C ILE A 22 -11.32 -19.46 -26.86
N CYS A 23 -11.33 -18.44 -26.02
CA CYS A 23 -10.27 -18.17 -25.05
C CYS A 23 -10.71 -18.43 -23.61
N SER A 24 -9.76 -18.79 -22.77
CA SER A 24 -9.83 -18.80 -21.31
C SER A 24 -9.52 -17.39 -20.76
N GLU A 25 -9.78 -17.18 -19.48
CA GLU A 25 -9.40 -15.93 -18.79
C GLU A 25 -7.90 -15.66 -18.88
N ARG A 26 -7.09 -16.71 -18.69
CA ARG A 26 -5.63 -16.59 -18.76
C ARG A 26 -5.12 -16.21 -20.14
N GLU A 27 -5.70 -16.75 -21.19
CA GLU A 27 -5.33 -16.40 -22.57
C GLU A 27 -5.67 -14.96 -22.93
N LEU A 28 -6.71 -14.39 -22.31
CA LEU A 28 -7.08 -12.98 -22.46
C LEU A 28 -6.35 -12.06 -21.46
N GLY A 29 -5.61 -12.61 -20.50
CA GLY A 29 -4.88 -11.83 -19.49
C GLY A 29 -5.78 -11.16 -18.44
N ILE A 30 -7.00 -11.67 -18.23
CA ILE A 30 -7.98 -11.12 -17.28
C ILE A 30 -8.21 -11.98 -16.04
N GLY A 31 -7.49 -13.10 -15.92
CA GLY A 31 -7.56 -14.03 -14.80
C GLY A 31 -6.56 -15.17 -14.94
N GLU A 32 -6.58 -16.09 -13.99
CA GLU A 32 -5.68 -17.25 -13.94
C GLU A 32 -6.32 -18.56 -14.41
N ASP A 33 -7.65 -18.58 -14.59
CA ASP A 33 -8.35 -19.79 -15.00
C ASP A 33 -8.01 -20.16 -16.45
N GLN A 34 -7.47 -21.36 -16.61
CA GLN A 34 -7.15 -21.99 -17.90
C GLN A 34 -7.82 -23.36 -18.07
N SER A 35 -8.70 -23.75 -17.14
CA SER A 35 -9.34 -25.09 -17.14
C SER A 35 -10.35 -25.26 -18.26
N GLY A 36 -10.74 -24.18 -18.93
CA GLY A 36 -11.71 -24.18 -20.00
C GLY A 36 -11.80 -22.85 -20.74
N ILE A 37 -12.96 -22.58 -21.30
CA ILE A 37 -13.28 -21.31 -21.98
C ILE A 37 -14.03 -20.38 -21.02
N ILE A 38 -13.99 -19.08 -21.28
CA ILE A 38 -14.82 -18.12 -20.55
C ILE A 38 -16.29 -18.38 -20.86
N VAL A 39 -17.07 -18.64 -19.81
CA VAL A 39 -18.53 -18.67 -19.87
C VAL A 39 -19.02 -17.30 -19.39
N LEU A 40 -19.42 -16.43 -20.33
CA LEU A 40 -19.68 -15.01 -20.06
C LEU A 40 -20.68 -14.77 -18.93
N ASP A 41 -21.76 -15.53 -18.83
CA ASP A 41 -22.76 -15.38 -17.78
C ASP A 41 -22.16 -15.60 -16.38
N ARG A 42 -21.29 -16.62 -16.26
CA ARG A 42 -20.59 -16.91 -15.00
C ARG A 42 -19.54 -15.85 -14.69
N TRP A 43 -18.83 -15.41 -15.73
CA TRP A 43 -17.81 -14.38 -15.57
C TRP A 43 -18.44 -13.05 -15.14
N LEU A 44 -19.53 -12.62 -15.81
CA LEU A 44 -20.27 -11.40 -15.45
C LEU A 44 -20.81 -11.48 -14.01
N ALA A 45 -21.40 -12.61 -13.62
CA ALA A 45 -21.90 -12.82 -12.26
C ALA A 45 -20.76 -12.71 -11.21
N ALA A 46 -19.62 -13.37 -11.48
CA ALA A 46 -18.43 -13.30 -10.62
C ALA A 46 -17.84 -11.88 -10.50
N HIS A 47 -18.13 -11.00 -11.48
CA HIS A 47 -17.69 -9.61 -11.50
C HIS A 47 -18.77 -8.61 -11.06
N GLY A 48 -19.83 -9.07 -10.38
CA GLY A 48 -20.90 -8.22 -9.88
C GLY A 48 -21.83 -7.66 -10.95
N ARG A 49 -21.81 -8.25 -12.16
CA ARG A 49 -22.62 -7.88 -13.33
C ARG A 49 -23.65 -8.98 -13.69
N GLY A 50 -23.99 -9.83 -12.71
CA GLY A 50 -24.90 -10.95 -12.91
C GLY A 50 -26.35 -10.58 -13.26
N ASP A 51 -26.76 -9.35 -12.95
CA ASP A 51 -28.08 -8.83 -13.30
C ASP A 51 -28.15 -8.28 -14.74
N GLU A 52 -27.02 -8.20 -15.44
CA GLU A 52 -26.99 -7.77 -16.84
C GLU A 52 -27.54 -8.86 -17.75
N ALA A 53 -28.28 -8.44 -18.78
CA ALA A 53 -28.73 -9.38 -19.80
C ALA A 53 -27.52 -10.03 -20.50
N PRO A 54 -27.57 -11.36 -20.79
CA PRO A 54 -26.50 -12.01 -21.51
C PRO A 54 -26.18 -11.28 -22.83
N PRO A 55 -24.89 -11.07 -23.14
CA PRO A 55 -24.52 -10.36 -24.35
C PRO A 55 -24.97 -11.14 -25.59
N ALA A 56 -25.51 -10.42 -26.58
CA ALA A 56 -25.94 -11.04 -27.82
C ALA A 56 -24.73 -11.60 -28.61
N PRO A 57 -24.90 -12.70 -29.35
CA PRO A 57 -23.85 -13.18 -30.24
C PRO A 57 -23.39 -12.07 -31.20
N GLY A 58 -22.07 -11.86 -31.29
CA GLY A 58 -21.47 -10.79 -32.08
C GLY A 58 -21.19 -9.50 -31.30
N THR A 59 -21.51 -9.43 -30.02
CA THR A 59 -21.09 -8.33 -29.14
C THR A 59 -19.57 -8.25 -29.09
N ASP A 60 -19.03 -7.03 -29.12
CA ASP A 60 -17.59 -6.78 -29.01
C ASP A 60 -17.09 -7.18 -27.61
N ALA A 61 -16.32 -8.27 -27.55
CA ALA A 61 -15.76 -8.78 -26.32
C ALA A 61 -14.66 -7.89 -25.74
N ILE A 62 -13.99 -7.06 -26.54
CA ILE A 62 -12.96 -6.13 -26.06
C ILE A 62 -13.59 -5.11 -25.13
N ALA A 63 -14.68 -4.48 -25.59
CA ALA A 63 -15.43 -3.51 -24.78
C ALA A 63 -16.13 -4.20 -23.58
N LEU A 64 -16.74 -5.36 -23.80
CA LEU A 64 -17.46 -6.10 -22.75
C LEU A 64 -16.56 -6.51 -21.58
N LEU A 65 -15.35 -6.95 -21.87
CA LEU A 65 -14.38 -7.47 -20.89
C LEU A 65 -13.33 -6.43 -20.45
N GLY A 66 -13.43 -5.17 -20.93
CA GLY A 66 -12.48 -4.12 -20.57
C GLY A 66 -11.06 -4.33 -21.13
N LEU A 67 -10.89 -5.10 -22.22
CA LEU A 67 -9.57 -5.46 -22.75
C LEU A 67 -8.87 -4.31 -23.49
N GLY A 68 -9.52 -3.17 -23.66
CA GLY A 68 -8.99 -1.99 -24.34
C GLY A 68 -8.36 -0.96 -23.40
N GLU A 69 -8.30 -1.22 -22.10
CA GLU A 69 -7.68 -0.30 -21.16
C GLU A 69 -6.16 -0.29 -21.30
N GLU A 70 -5.59 0.90 -21.33
CA GLU A 70 -4.14 1.09 -21.38
C GLU A 70 -3.60 1.25 -19.94
N VAL A 71 -2.59 0.48 -19.60
CA VAL A 71 -1.87 0.59 -18.33
C VAL A 71 -0.48 1.15 -18.60
N LEU A 72 -0.13 2.22 -17.88
CA LEU A 72 1.19 2.81 -17.94
C LEU A 72 2.07 2.25 -16.83
N GLU A 73 3.19 1.64 -17.19
CA GLU A 73 4.24 1.28 -16.24
C GLU A 73 5.14 2.50 -15.99
N ILE A 74 5.21 2.93 -14.73
CA ILE A 74 5.99 4.11 -14.32
C ILE A 74 7.15 3.66 -13.45
N ASN A 75 8.38 3.93 -13.88
CA ASN A 75 9.55 3.70 -13.08
C ASN A 75 9.74 4.82 -12.05
N ILE A 76 9.69 4.49 -10.78
CA ILE A 76 9.81 5.43 -9.66
C ILE A 76 11.26 5.49 -9.18
N THR A 77 11.85 6.69 -9.22
CA THR A 77 13.20 6.94 -8.70
C THR A 77 13.26 6.87 -7.17
N PRO A 78 14.42 6.58 -6.57
CA PRO A 78 14.55 6.39 -5.12
C PRO A 78 14.11 7.58 -4.27
N ASP A 79 14.25 8.79 -4.79
CA ASP A 79 13.89 10.06 -4.12
C ASP A 79 12.39 10.40 -4.22
N ARG A 80 11.60 9.61 -4.97
CA ARG A 80 10.17 9.83 -5.21
C ARG A 80 9.32 8.70 -4.63
N GLY A 81 9.66 8.19 -3.44
CA GLY A 81 8.97 7.08 -2.80
C GLY A 81 7.45 7.25 -2.70
N TYR A 82 6.97 8.46 -2.49
CA TYR A 82 5.52 8.77 -2.46
C TYR A 82 4.79 8.50 -3.78
N CYS A 83 5.51 8.45 -4.90
CA CYS A 83 4.94 8.11 -6.21
C CYS A 83 4.60 6.63 -6.39
N PHE A 84 4.90 5.76 -5.42
CA PHE A 84 4.32 4.42 -5.37
C PHE A 84 2.83 4.44 -4.98
N SER A 85 2.11 5.49 -5.39
CA SER A 85 0.67 5.66 -5.14
C SER A 85 0.01 6.53 -6.21
N MET A 86 -1.30 6.37 -6.40
CA MET A 86 -2.09 7.24 -7.26
C MET A 86 -2.05 8.70 -6.77
N ARG A 87 -2.11 8.90 -5.44
CA ARG A 87 -1.94 10.21 -4.81
C ARG A 87 -0.65 10.89 -5.25
N GLY A 88 0.48 10.17 -5.18
CA GLY A 88 1.79 10.70 -5.53
C GLY A 88 1.93 11.01 -7.02
N ILE A 89 1.44 10.12 -7.89
CA ILE A 89 1.44 10.35 -9.35
C ILE A 89 0.55 11.54 -9.73
N ALA A 90 -0.63 11.67 -9.11
CA ALA A 90 -1.50 12.83 -9.34
C ALA A 90 -0.83 14.15 -8.95
N ARG A 91 -0.05 14.16 -7.86
CA ARG A 91 0.75 15.32 -7.44
C ARG A 91 1.81 15.67 -8.49
N GLU A 92 2.59 14.68 -8.95
CA GLU A 92 3.61 14.92 -9.98
C GLU A 92 2.99 15.36 -11.31
N TYR A 93 1.84 14.80 -11.69
CA TYR A 93 1.09 15.28 -12.85
C TYR A 93 0.68 16.75 -12.71
N SER A 94 0.20 17.14 -11.53
CA SER A 94 -0.13 18.53 -11.21
C SER A 94 1.10 19.45 -11.35
N HIS A 95 2.25 19.05 -10.82
CA HIS A 95 3.49 19.82 -10.93
C HIS A 95 3.94 19.97 -12.38
N ALA A 96 3.80 18.93 -13.18
CA ALA A 96 4.24 18.94 -14.58
C ALA A 96 3.32 19.72 -15.50
N THR A 97 2.01 19.74 -15.24
CA THR A 97 0.99 20.29 -16.15
C THR A 97 0.33 21.57 -15.67
N GLY A 98 0.45 21.89 -14.38
CA GLY A 98 -0.31 22.96 -13.72
C GLY A 98 -1.78 22.60 -13.46
N ALA A 99 -2.17 21.34 -13.65
CA ALA A 99 -3.51 20.87 -13.33
C ALA A 99 -3.77 20.96 -11.82
N ARG A 100 -5.01 21.22 -11.43
CA ARG A 100 -5.36 21.28 -10.01
C ARG A 100 -5.22 19.90 -9.36
N PHE A 101 -4.49 19.83 -8.26
CA PHE A 101 -4.43 18.68 -7.37
C PHE A 101 -5.19 18.95 -6.08
N THR A 102 -6.08 18.04 -5.69
CA THR A 102 -6.76 18.06 -4.39
C THR A 102 -6.24 16.86 -3.62
N ASP A 103 -5.40 17.10 -2.61
CA ASP A 103 -4.82 16.03 -1.82
C ASP A 103 -5.89 15.41 -0.90
N PRO A 104 -6.26 14.13 -1.08
CA PRO A 104 -7.27 13.49 -0.24
C PRO A 104 -6.80 13.33 1.21
N ALA A 105 -5.50 13.33 1.45
CA ALA A 105 -4.92 13.20 2.78
C ALA A 105 -4.70 14.54 3.50
N ASP A 106 -4.94 15.67 2.84
CA ASP A 106 -4.86 16.97 3.48
C ASP A 106 -6.02 17.17 4.45
N GLY A 107 -5.72 17.75 5.63
CA GLY A 107 -6.73 18.08 6.63
C GLY A 107 -7.78 19.07 6.17
N ALA A 108 -7.47 19.90 5.18
CA ALA A 108 -8.44 20.78 4.53
C ALA A 108 -9.51 20.01 3.71
N ASN A 109 -9.24 18.76 3.37
CA ASN A 109 -10.12 17.87 2.62
C ASN A 109 -10.61 16.69 3.48
N ALA A 110 -10.76 16.90 4.80
CA ALA A 110 -11.17 15.87 5.75
C ALA A 110 -12.54 15.22 5.40
N ASP A 111 -13.38 15.88 4.62
CA ASP A 111 -14.64 15.35 4.12
C ASP A 111 -14.44 14.21 3.10
N LEU A 112 -13.28 14.16 2.42
CA LEU A 112 -12.96 13.09 1.46
C LEU A 112 -12.45 11.83 2.18
N TYR A 113 -11.61 12.05 3.20
CA TYR A 113 -11.09 10.99 4.07
C TYR A 113 -11.13 11.50 5.51
N PRO A 114 -12.23 11.23 6.24
CA PRO A 114 -12.35 11.64 7.63
C PRO A 114 -11.15 11.15 8.44
N ARG A 115 -10.47 12.05 9.10
CA ARG A 115 -9.45 11.68 10.06
C ARG A 115 -10.17 11.09 11.26
N GLY A 116 -10.17 9.78 11.37
CA GLY A 116 -10.61 9.10 12.57
C GLY A 116 -9.64 9.46 13.68
N VAL A 117 -9.96 10.48 14.44
CA VAL A 117 -9.23 10.83 15.62
C VAL A 117 -9.96 10.22 16.80
N ALA A 118 -9.49 9.08 17.21
CA ALA A 118 -9.51 8.84 18.64
C ALA A 118 -8.05 8.75 19.03
N GLY A 119 -7.55 9.71 19.77
CA GLY A 119 -6.29 9.55 20.47
C GLY A 119 -6.34 8.26 21.28
N ALA A 120 -5.19 7.69 21.65
CA ALA A 120 -5.10 6.56 22.55
C ALA A 120 -6.02 6.82 23.75
N GLY A 121 -7.21 6.25 23.71
CA GLY A 121 -8.26 6.39 24.70
C GLY A 121 -8.62 5.03 25.23
N GLU A 122 -9.25 4.98 26.42
CA GLU A 122 -9.79 3.76 26.95
C GLU A 122 -10.75 3.11 25.92
N GLY A 123 -10.41 1.90 25.43
CA GLY A 123 -11.24 1.14 24.51
C GLY A 123 -10.63 0.80 23.15
N GLY A 124 -9.49 1.35 22.76
CA GLY A 124 -8.72 0.91 21.59
C GLY A 124 -7.98 -0.40 21.84
N PHE A 125 -7.43 -1.01 20.79
CA PHE A 125 -6.57 -2.18 20.96
C PHE A 125 -5.22 -1.76 21.56
N ASP A 126 -4.76 -2.45 22.58
CA ASP A 126 -3.52 -2.11 23.26
C ASP A 126 -2.30 -2.33 22.35
N VAL A 127 -1.52 -1.28 22.14
CA VAL A 127 -0.29 -1.29 21.34
C VAL A 127 0.87 -0.72 22.14
N VAL A 128 1.96 -1.45 22.21
CA VAL A 128 3.21 -1.04 22.85
C VAL A 128 4.28 -0.92 21.79
N VAL A 129 4.85 0.28 21.66
CA VAL A 129 6.05 0.53 20.85
C VAL A 129 7.17 0.87 21.83
N PRO A 130 7.96 -0.10 22.29
CA PRO A 130 9.03 0.15 23.26
C PRO A 130 10.16 0.96 22.63
N THR A 131 11.03 1.50 23.48
CA THR A 131 12.29 2.09 23.01
C THR A 131 13.09 1.03 22.27
N ASP A 132 13.49 1.33 21.02
CA ASP A 132 14.29 0.38 20.23
C ASP A 132 15.68 0.21 20.87
N PRO A 133 16.04 -1.00 21.30
CA PRO A 133 17.34 -1.25 21.93
C PRO A 133 18.51 -1.22 20.92
N ARG A 134 18.20 -1.23 19.61
CA ARG A 134 19.18 -1.29 18.52
C ARG A 134 18.77 -0.38 17.37
N PRO A 135 18.66 0.92 17.60
CA PRO A 135 18.27 1.87 16.56
C PRO A 135 19.34 1.88 15.46
N ILE A 136 18.91 1.79 14.21
CA ILE A 136 19.81 1.86 13.06
C ILE A 136 20.02 3.34 12.73
N HIS A 137 21.28 3.77 12.69
CA HIS A 137 21.63 5.19 12.53
C HIS A 137 20.91 6.13 13.51
N GLY A 138 20.66 5.66 14.74
CA GLY A 138 19.97 6.43 15.77
C GLY A 138 18.46 6.58 15.58
N ARG A 139 17.87 5.94 14.55
CA ARG A 139 16.44 5.95 14.30
C ARG A 139 15.77 4.74 14.90
N PRO A 140 14.64 4.89 15.64
CA PRO A 140 13.87 3.76 16.13
C PRO A 140 13.26 2.99 14.95
N GLY A 141 13.10 1.66 15.09
CA GLY A 141 12.54 0.83 14.04
C GLY A 141 11.08 1.14 13.68
N CYS A 142 10.31 1.65 14.66
CA CYS A 142 8.94 2.12 14.48
C CYS A 142 8.74 3.39 15.31
N ASP A 143 8.14 4.41 14.74
CA ASP A 143 7.85 5.67 15.42
C ASP A 143 6.37 6.08 15.33
N ARG A 144 5.56 5.41 14.48
CA ARG A 144 4.11 5.56 14.50
C ARG A 144 3.42 4.21 14.26
N TYR A 145 2.35 3.96 15.02
CA TYR A 145 1.51 2.77 14.86
C TYR A 145 0.05 3.12 15.13
N VAL A 146 -0.78 2.92 14.13
CA VAL A 146 -2.23 3.13 14.21
C VAL A 146 -2.92 1.76 14.13
N ALA A 147 -3.85 1.50 15.05
CA ALA A 147 -4.72 0.33 15.03
C ALA A 147 -6.18 0.74 15.03
N ARG A 148 -6.96 0.18 14.10
CA ARG A 148 -8.40 0.38 13.98
C ARG A 148 -9.11 -0.96 13.93
N ILE A 149 -10.25 -1.07 14.60
CA ILE A 149 -11.05 -2.30 14.62
C ILE A 149 -12.34 -2.07 13.84
N VAL A 150 -12.68 -3.06 13.00
CA VAL A 150 -13.98 -3.20 12.35
C VAL A 150 -14.56 -4.55 12.73
N ARG A 151 -15.79 -4.55 13.26
CA ARG A 151 -16.48 -5.76 13.73
C ARG A 151 -17.65 -6.13 12.85
N GLY A 152 -17.90 -7.43 12.76
CA GLY A 152 -19.08 -7.96 12.10
C GLY A 152 -19.07 -7.76 10.59
N ILE A 153 -17.89 -7.77 9.95
CA ILE A 153 -17.84 -7.81 8.48
C ILE A 153 -18.32 -9.17 7.98
N ASP A 154 -19.00 -9.18 6.85
CA ASP A 154 -19.30 -10.42 6.15
C ASP A 154 -18.03 -10.93 5.44
N PRO A 155 -17.44 -12.05 5.87
CA PRO A 155 -16.24 -12.59 5.25
C PRO A 155 -16.46 -13.09 3.81
N ALA A 156 -17.71 -13.32 3.41
CA ALA A 156 -18.08 -13.72 2.07
C ALA A 156 -18.41 -12.52 1.16
N ALA A 157 -18.43 -11.29 1.70
CA ALA A 157 -18.69 -10.10 0.91
C ALA A 157 -17.64 -9.95 -0.21
N PRO A 158 -18.06 -9.85 -1.47
CA PRO A 158 -17.13 -9.66 -2.58
C PRO A 158 -16.56 -8.24 -2.57
N SER A 159 -15.30 -8.10 -2.94
CA SER A 159 -14.76 -6.79 -3.28
C SER A 159 -15.54 -6.18 -4.45
N PRO A 160 -15.86 -4.88 -4.42
CA PRO A 160 -16.61 -4.25 -5.51
C PRO A 160 -15.86 -4.35 -6.84
N ALA A 161 -16.57 -4.45 -7.95
CA ALA A 161 -16.00 -4.65 -9.28
C ALA A 161 -14.90 -3.63 -9.61
N TRP A 162 -15.16 -2.34 -9.35
CA TRP A 162 -14.21 -1.28 -9.62
C TRP A 162 -12.87 -1.44 -8.84
N MET A 163 -12.92 -1.98 -7.62
CA MET A 163 -11.70 -2.23 -6.81
C MET A 163 -10.91 -3.39 -7.38
N ARG A 164 -11.59 -4.48 -7.74
CA ARG A 164 -10.96 -5.65 -8.36
C ARG A 164 -10.30 -5.30 -9.70
N GLU A 165 -10.98 -4.53 -10.53
CA GLU A 165 -10.46 -4.04 -11.82
C GLU A 165 -9.18 -3.21 -11.62
N ARG A 166 -9.19 -2.25 -10.68
CA ARG A 166 -8.01 -1.42 -10.38
C ARG A 166 -6.84 -2.22 -9.81
N LEU A 167 -7.11 -3.18 -8.92
CA LEU A 167 -6.08 -4.07 -8.40
C LEU A 167 -5.46 -4.91 -9.51
N THR A 168 -6.30 -5.51 -10.37
CA THR A 168 -5.85 -6.31 -11.51
C THR A 168 -5.04 -5.47 -12.50
N ALA A 169 -5.48 -4.27 -12.84
CA ALA A 169 -4.75 -3.35 -13.70
C ALA A 169 -3.38 -2.96 -13.12
N ALA A 170 -3.28 -2.88 -11.78
CA ALA A 170 -2.01 -2.65 -11.08
C ALA A 170 -1.15 -3.92 -10.90
N GLY A 171 -1.55 -5.06 -11.48
CA GLY A 171 -0.83 -6.33 -11.38
C GLY A 171 -1.03 -7.07 -10.05
N MET A 172 -2.04 -6.71 -9.27
CA MET A 172 -2.38 -7.36 -8.01
C MET A 172 -3.60 -8.27 -8.18
N ARG A 173 -3.52 -9.49 -7.66
CA ARG A 173 -4.65 -10.41 -7.69
C ARG A 173 -5.61 -10.12 -6.54
N PRO A 174 -6.92 -9.89 -6.81
CA PRO A 174 -7.94 -9.85 -5.77
C PRO A 174 -8.03 -11.18 -5.00
N ILE A 175 -8.21 -11.11 -3.68
CA ILE A 175 -8.20 -12.27 -2.78
C ILE A 175 -9.49 -12.32 -1.95
N SER A 176 -9.71 -11.33 -1.10
CA SER A 176 -10.87 -11.16 -0.24
C SER A 176 -11.07 -9.68 0.06
N LEU A 177 -12.26 -9.28 0.46
CA LEU A 177 -12.55 -7.86 0.72
C LEU A 177 -11.54 -7.22 1.68
N ALA A 178 -11.20 -7.88 2.79
CA ALA A 178 -10.27 -7.32 3.77
C ALA A 178 -8.86 -7.12 3.21
N VAL A 179 -8.36 -8.07 2.42
CA VAL A 179 -7.03 -7.99 1.77
C VAL A 179 -7.06 -6.98 0.63
N ASP A 180 -8.10 -6.98 -0.17
CA ASP A 180 -8.24 -6.09 -1.33
C ASP A 180 -8.35 -4.63 -0.91
N VAL A 181 -9.05 -4.34 0.18
CA VAL A 181 -9.13 -3.00 0.77
C VAL A 181 -7.75 -2.51 1.20
N THR A 182 -6.96 -3.34 1.90
CA THR A 182 -5.60 -2.94 2.32
C THR A 182 -4.69 -2.69 1.12
N ASN A 183 -4.75 -3.55 0.11
CA ASN A 183 -3.99 -3.40 -1.13
C ASN A 183 -4.43 -2.16 -1.91
N TYR A 184 -5.73 -1.92 -2.02
CA TYR A 184 -6.26 -0.74 -2.73
C TYR A 184 -5.82 0.57 -2.05
N VAL A 185 -5.96 0.67 -0.73
CA VAL A 185 -5.54 1.88 0.01
C VAL A 185 -4.03 2.11 -0.11
N MET A 186 -3.24 1.04 -0.10
CA MET A 186 -1.80 1.14 -0.35
C MET A 186 -1.50 1.70 -1.74
N LEU A 187 -2.19 1.27 -2.79
CA LEU A 187 -2.05 1.82 -4.15
C LEU A 187 -2.56 3.25 -4.25
N ASP A 188 -3.66 3.57 -3.59
CA ASP A 188 -4.30 4.88 -3.65
C ASP A 188 -3.47 5.95 -2.93
N LEU A 189 -3.12 5.69 -1.66
CA LEU A 189 -2.47 6.67 -0.78
C LEU A 189 -0.95 6.48 -0.62
N GLY A 190 -0.43 5.27 -0.82
CA GLY A 190 0.98 4.95 -0.62
C GLY A 190 1.33 4.45 0.77
N GLN A 191 0.34 4.22 1.64
CA GLN A 191 0.51 3.66 2.97
C GLN A 191 0.23 2.16 2.94
N PRO A 192 1.24 1.29 3.13
CA PRO A 192 1.00 -0.13 3.34
C PRO A 192 0.18 -0.36 4.61
N LEU A 193 -0.77 -1.27 4.53
CA LEU A 193 -1.64 -1.66 5.63
C LEU A 193 -1.56 -3.17 5.84
N HIS A 194 -1.86 -3.62 7.06
CA HIS A 194 -2.07 -5.04 7.34
C HIS A 194 -3.42 -5.26 8.05
N ALA A 195 -4.07 -6.37 7.72
CA ALA A 195 -5.31 -6.79 8.34
C ALA A 195 -5.07 -8.06 9.17
N PHE A 196 -5.32 -7.98 10.46
CA PHE A 196 -5.29 -9.12 11.37
C PHE A 196 -6.70 -9.65 11.64
N ASP A 197 -6.84 -10.96 11.73
CA ASP A 197 -8.00 -11.57 12.36
C ASP A 197 -7.96 -11.25 13.86
N LEU A 198 -8.88 -10.40 14.31
CA LEU A 198 -8.90 -9.93 15.70
C LEU A 198 -9.06 -11.07 16.69
N ALA A 199 -9.79 -12.12 16.35
CA ALA A 199 -10.00 -13.28 17.24
C ALA A 199 -8.73 -14.12 17.46
N LYS A 200 -7.75 -14.00 16.57
CA LYS A 200 -6.47 -14.71 16.65
C LYS A 200 -5.41 -13.92 17.44
N LEU A 201 -5.63 -12.62 17.71
CA LEU A 201 -4.73 -11.78 18.51
C LEU A 201 -4.91 -12.05 20.01
N ARG A 202 -3.81 -12.00 20.76
CA ARG A 202 -3.79 -12.27 22.20
C ARG A 202 -2.96 -11.23 22.96
N GLY A 203 -3.64 -10.39 23.74
CA GLY A 203 -3.02 -9.32 24.51
C GLY A 203 -2.48 -8.18 23.63
N PRO A 204 -1.65 -7.28 24.16
CA PRO A 204 -1.20 -6.13 23.42
C PRO A 204 -0.32 -6.53 22.22
N ILE A 205 -0.45 -5.77 21.13
CA ILE A 205 0.54 -5.74 20.06
C ILE A 205 1.81 -5.08 20.59
N VAL A 206 2.97 -5.67 20.27
CA VAL A 206 4.28 -5.11 20.62
C VAL A 206 5.15 -5.07 19.37
N VAL A 207 5.59 -3.87 18.98
CA VAL A 207 6.53 -3.70 17.86
C VAL A 207 7.94 -3.71 18.41
N ARG A 208 8.72 -4.74 18.10
CA ARG A 208 10.06 -4.95 18.68
C ARG A 208 11.05 -5.55 17.68
N ARG A 209 12.31 -5.54 18.02
CA ARG A 209 13.32 -6.35 17.31
C ARG A 209 13.10 -7.84 17.59
N ALA A 210 13.41 -8.68 16.61
CA ALA A 210 13.35 -10.11 16.76
C ALA A 210 14.36 -10.61 17.81
N ARG A 211 14.05 -11.72 18.45
CA ARG A 211 14.90 -12.40 19.42
C ARG A 211 15.85 -13.35 18.71
N ALA A 212 17.00 -13.62 19.30
CA ALA A 212 17.94 -14.59 18.73
C ALA A 212 17.29 -15.98 18.62
N GLY A 213 17.35 -16.56 17.42
CA GLY A 213 16.76 -17.88 17.14
C GLY A 213 15.25 -17.88 16.95
N GLU A 214 14.60 -16.71 16.97
CA GLU A 214 13.16 -16.60 16.70
C GLU A 214 12.87 -16.95 15.24
N SER A 215 11.75 -17.60 14.98
CA SER A 215 11.29 -17.95 13.63
C SER A 215 9.83 -17.57 13.43
N LEU A 216 9.45 -17.35 12.19
CA LEU A 216 8.10 -16.98 11.80
C LEU A 216 7.69 -17.80 10.57
N ALA A 217 6.48 -18.38 10.63
CA ALA A 217 5.82 -18.98 9.48
C ALA A 217 5.10 -17.87 8.69
N PHE A 218 5.44 -17.73 7.43
CA PHE A 218 4.93 -16.66 6.57
C PHE A 218 3.74 -17.12 5.71
N LEU A 219 3.00 -16.15 5.15
CA LEU A 219 1.86 -16.39 4.26
C LEU A 219 2.22 -17.19 2.99
N ASP A 220 3.49 -17.24 2.60
CA ASP A 220 3.96 -18.08 1.47
C ASP A 220 4.20 -19.56 1.88
N GLY A 221 3.85 -19.93 3.11
CA GLY A 221 4.04 -21.27 3.66
C GLY A 221 5.48 -21.59 4.09
N VAL A 222 6.40 -20.63 4.00
CA VAL A 222 7.81 -20.84 4.35
C VAL A 222 8.09 -20.32 5.76
N THR A 223 8.67 -21.15 6.61
CA THR A 223 9.19 -20.71 7.91
C THR A 223 10.63 -20.20 7.75
N ARG A 224 10.87 -18.97 8.23
CA ARG A 224 12.20 -18.34 8.19
C ARG A 224 12.68 -18.04 9.60
N THR A 225 13.97 -18.24 9.83
CA THR A 225 14.65 -17.76 11.05
C THR A 225 14.90 -16.27 10.90
N LEU A 226 14.51 -15.51 11.91
CA LEU A 226 14.65 -14.06 11.94
C LEU A 226 16.03 -13.65 12.44
N ASP A 227 16.50 -12.53 11.98
CA ASP A 227 17.71 -11.88 12.48
C ASP A 227 17.35 -10.90 13.60
N VAL A 228 18.26 -10.68 14.51
CA VAL A 228 18.06 -9.76 15.65
C VAL A 228 17.91 -8.29 15.23
N GLU A 229 18.25 -7.93 14.01
CA GLU A 229 17.98 -6.62 13.42
C GLU A 229 16.56 -6.53 12.82
N ASP A 230 15.91 -7.66 12.57
CA ASP A 230 14.57 -7.65 11.99
C ASP A 230 13.56 -7.03 12.96
N LEU A 231 12.70 -6.18 12.43
CA LEU A 231 11.60 -5.61 13.17
C LEU A 231 10.38 -6.52 13.02
N VAL A 232 9.73 -6.85 14.13
CA VAL A 232 8.54 -7.68 14.14
C VAL A 232 7.38 -6.99 14.84
N ILE A 233 6.19 -7.22 14.31
CA ILE A 233 4.96 -7.01 15.04
C ILE A 233 4.67 -8.33 15.75
N SER A 234 4.46 -8.27 17.04
CA SER A 234 4.22 -9.43 17.91
C SER A 234 3.01 -9.20 18.79
N ASP A 235 2.44 -10.27 19.33
CA ASP A 235 1.43 -10.20 20.39
C ASP A 235 1.91 -10.91 21.66
N SER A 236 1.04 -11.02 22.65
CA SER A 236 1.47 -11.28 24.04
C SER A 236 0.72 -12.44 24.70
N PRO A 237 0.61 -13.65 24.10
CA PRO A 237 -0.10 -14.77 24.70
C PRO A 237 0.57 -15.29 25.99
N ASP A 238 1.90 -15.27 26.09
CA ASP A 238 2.70 -15.84 27.18
C ASP A 238 3.63 -14.77 27.82
N GLY A 239 3.29 -13.49 27.67
CA GLY A 239 4.07 -12.35 28.14
C GLY A 239 4.28 -11.32 27.02
N GLU A 240 4.72 -10.15 27.38
CA GLU A 240 4.80 -8.99 26.48
C GLU A 240 5.62 -9.29 25.22
N GLY A 241 4.97 -9.25 24.06
CA GLY A 241 5.57 -9.50 22.77
C GLY A 241 6.13 -10.91 22.59
N SER A 242 5.51 -11.94 23.21
CA SER A 242 6.05 -13.30 23.20
C SER A 242 5.98 -14.00 21.86
N ARG A 243 4.97 -13.68 20.99
CA ARG A 243 4.76 -14.33 19.70
C ARG A 243 4.93 -13.35 18.55
N ALA A 244 5.87 -13.61 17.64
CA ALA A 244 6.02 -12.85 16.41
C ALA A 244 4.89 -13.20 15.42
N LEU A 245 4.28 -12.18 14.81
CA LEU A 245 3.16 -12.30 13.89
C LEU A 245 3.51 -11.86 12.47
N VAL A 246 4.30 -10.80 12.32
CA VAL A 246 4.59 -10.14 11.05
C VAL A 246 6.05 -9.70 11.04
N LEU A 247 6.73 -9.87 9.93
CA LEU A 247 7.96 -9.15 9.63
C LEU A 247 7.56 -7.73 9.22
N ALA A 248 7.68 -6.80 10.16
CA ALA A 248 7.13 -5.45 10.08
C ALA A 248 7.49 -4.73 8.77
N GLY A 249 6.50 -4.20 8.08
CA GLY A 249 6.68 -3.48 6.83
C GLY A 249 7.14 -4.32 5.64
N VAL A 250 7.27 -5.64 5.79
CA VAL A 250 7.78 -6.54 4.74
C VAL A 250 6.75 -7.60 4.36
N PHE A 251 6.38 -8.51 5.29
CA PHE A 251 5.52 -9.63 4.94
C PHE A 251 4.77 -10.20 6.14
N GLY A 252 3.50 -10.56 5.94
CA GLY A 252 2.65 -11.13 6.97
C GLY A 252 3.00 -12.55 7.36
N GLY A 253 2.71 -12.92 8.62
CA GLY A 253 2.77 -14.29 9.10
C GLY A 253 1.42 -14.99 9.00
N ALA A 254 1.45 -16.31 9.01
CA ALA A 254 0.27 -17.16 8.79
C ALA A 254 -0.69 -17.22 10.00
N ASP A 255 -0.19 -17.01 11.22
CA ASP A 255 -0.95 -17.28 12.44
C ASP A 255 -2.17 -16.38 12.65
N THR A 256 -2.13 -15.16 12.12
CA THR A 256 -3.17 -14.14 12.29
C THR A 256 -3.77 -13.66 10.97
N GLU A 257 -3.55 -14.44 9.92
CA GLU A 257 -4.15 -14.20 8.60
C GLU A 257 -5.67 -14.12 8.68
N VAL A 258 -6.27 -13.17 7.96
CA VAL A 258 -7.71 -13.12 7.74
C VAL A 258 -8.13 -14.26 6.82
N ASP A 259 -9.20 -14.95 7.17
CA ASP A 259 -9.74 -16.08 6.40
C ASP A 259 -11.26 -15.94 6.19
N GLU A 260 -11.87 -16.91 5.54
CA GLU A 260 -13.30 -16.98 5.22
C GLU A 260 -14.24 -17.01 6.44
N ARG A 261 -13.71 -17.04 7.66
CA ARG A 261 -14.46 -17.02 8.92
C ARG A 261 -14.21 -15.74 9.71
N THR A 262 -13.31 -14.89 9.24
CA THR A 262 -12.93 -13.66 9.94
C THR A 262 -14.03 -12.62 9.84
N THR A 263 -14.69 -12.32 10.95
CA THR A 263 -15.73 -11.30 11.06
C THR A 263 -15.26 -10.01 11.70
N ASP A 264 -14.22 -10.08 12.51
CA ASP A 264 -13.66 -8.93 13.21
C ASP A 264 -12.21 -8.74 12.77
N VAL A 265 -11.88 -7.54 12.29
CA VAL A 265 -10.58 -7.24 11.72
C VAL A 265 -9.93 -6.09 12.48
N LEU A 266 -8.63 -6.23 12.77
CA LEU A 266 -7.80 -5.12 13.19
C LEU A 266 -6.96 -4.66 11.99
N ILE A 267 -7.12 -3.39 11.60
CA ILE A 267 -6.32 -2.73 10.55
C ILE A 267 -5.14 -2.05 11.22
N GLU A 268 -3.95 -2.37 10.75
CA GLU A 268 -2.68 -1.74 11.10
C GLU A 268 -2.26 -0.77 10.01
N ALA A 269 -1.85 0.43 10.41
CA ALA A 269 -1.11 1.37 9.58
C ALA A 269 0.06 1.91 10.40
N ALA A 270 1.29 1.68 9.95
CA ALA A 270 2.46 2.05 10.73
C ALA A 270 3.53 2.71 9.87
N HIS A 271 4.43 3.44 10.53
CA HIS A 271 5.66 3.95 9.95
C HIS A 271 6.86 3.21 10.55
N PHE A 272 7.70 2.68 9.66
CA PHE A 272 8.89 1.92 10.01
C PHE A 272 10.15 2.58 9.44
N ASP A 273 11.28 2.41 10.12
CA ASP A 273 12.58 2.90 9.63
C ASP A 273 12.92 2.29 8.27
N PRO A 274 13.09 3.10 7.22
CA PRO A 274 13.33 2.61 5.86
C PRO A 274 14.56 1.72 5.73
N VAL A 275 15.62 2.00 6.49
CA VAL A 275 16.86 1.22 6.44
C VAL A 275 16.65 -0.16 7.06
N SER A 276 15.92 -0.23 8.18
CA SER A 276 15.53 -1.50 8.82
C SER A 276 14.75 -2.38 7.83
N ILE A 277 13.75 -1.80 7.15
CA ILE A 277 12.92 -2.55 6.21
C ILE A 277 13.74 -3.02 4.99
N ALA A 278 14.55 -2.15 4.40
CA ALA A 278 15.41 -2.50 3.28
C ALA A 278 16.37 -3.66 3.61
N ARG A 279 16.93 -3.68 4.83
CA ARG A 279 17.82 -4.76 5.29
C ARG A 279 17.06 -6.08 5.44
N SER A 280 15.90 -6.05 6.10
CA SER A 280 15.07 -7.23 6.31
C SER A 280 14.55 -7.81 4.98
N ALA A 281 14.02 -6.98 4.08
CA ALA A 281 13.54 -7.41 2.77
C ALA A 281 14.63 -8.10 1.94
N ARG A 282 15.85 -7.56 1.94
CA ARG A 282 17.00 -8.18 1.23
C ARG A 282 17.46 -9.49 1.90
N ARG A 283 17.55 -9.51 3.24
CA ARG A 283 17.95 -10.68 4.01
C ARG A 283 17.07 -11.88 3.73
N HIS A 284 15.76 -11.65 3.76
CA HIS A 284 14.75 -12.70 3.55
C HIS A 284 14.36 -12.90 2.09
N ARG A 285 14.90 -12.09 1.15
CA ARG A 285 14.55 -12.09 -0.28
C ARG A 285 13.05 -11.90 -0.52
N LEU A 286 12.47 -10.93 0.16
CA LEU A 286 11.04 -10.59 0.11
C LEU A 286 10.82 -9.17 -0.44
N PRO A 287 11.02 -8.94 -1.77
CA PRO A 287 10.71 -7.64 -2.38
C PRO A 287 9.20 -7.51 -2.60
N THR A 288 8.47 -7.21 -1.55
CA THR A 288 7.00 -7.04 -1.60
C THR A 288 6.60 -5.60 -1.93
N GLU A 289 5.34 -5.39 -2.30
CA GLU A 289 4.79 -4.05 -2.51
C GLU A 289 4.83 -3.20 -1.22
N SER A 290 4.67 -3.84 -0.06
CA SER A 290 4.84 -3.20 1.24
C SER A 290 6.31 -2.78 1.48
N SER A 291 7.27 -3.70 1.30
CA SER A 291 8.68 -3.41 1.54
C SER A 291 9.22 -2.32 0.61
N ARG A 292 8.79 -2.30 -0.67
CA ARG A 292 9.18 -1.28 -1.65
C ARG A 292 8.78 0.13 -1.22
N ARG A 293 7.60 0.30 -0.60
CA ARG A 293 7.14 1.59 -0.09
C ARG A 293 7.85 1.97 1.19
N ASN A 294 7.90 1.06 2.14
CA ASN A 294 8.54 1.30 3.44
C ASN A 294 10.03 1.60 3.31
N GLU A 295 10.78 0.91 2.43
CA GLU A 295 12.21 1.18 2.23
C GLU A 295 12.52 2.52 1.56
N ARG A 296 11.52 3.14 0.92
CA ARG A 296 11.62 4.49 0.32
C ARG A 296 11.13 5.59 1.27
N GLY A 297 10.54 5.22 2.39
CA GLY A 297 9.93 6.12 3.34
C GLY A 297 8.45 6.36 3.01
N VAL A 298 7.60 6.12 3.99
CA VAL A 298 6.17 6.45 3.96
C VAL A 298 5.95 7.71 4.78
N ASP A 299 5.05 8.57 4.35
CA ASP A 299 4.68 9.77 5.08
C ASP A 299 4.04 9.40 6.42
N THR A 300 4.66 9.81 7.52
CA THR A 300 4.17 9.50 8.88
C THR A 300 2.77 10.04 9.17
N ALA A 301 2.35 11.09 8.47
CA ALA A 301 1.02 11.67 8.61
C ALA A 301 -0.08 10.85 7.92
N LEU A 302 0.28 9.93 7.02
CA LEU A 302 -0.70 9.12 6.28
C LEU A 302 -1.32 7.99 7.10
N ALA A 303 -0.64 7.45 8.10
CA ALA A 303 -1.10 6.28 8.83
C ALA A 303 -2.56 6.39 9.34
N PRO A 304 -2.98 7.45 10.05
CA PRO A 304 -4.38 7.57 10.50
C PRO A 304 -5.37 7.74 9.36
N VAL A 305 -5.01 8.45 8.29
CA VAL A 305 -5.88 8.68 7.13
C VAL A 305 -6.11 7.38 6.37
N ALA A 306 -5.05 6.62 6.12
CA ALA A 306 -5.13 5.35 5.41
C ALA A 306 -5.89 4.28 6.23
N ALA A 307 -5.64 4.21 7.54
CA ALA A 307 -6.39 3.33 8.42
C ALA A 307 -7.91 3.65 8.41
N GLN A 308 -8.26 4.94 8.46
CA GLN A 308 -9.66 5.36 8.37
C GLN A 308 -10.27 5.01 7.01
N ARG A 309 -9.55 5.25 5.91
CA ARG A 309 -10.03 4.90 4.57
C ARG A 309 -10.30 3.40 4.44
N ALA A 310 -9.43 2.55 4.99
CA ALA A 310 -9.65 1.10 5.00
C ALA A 310 -10.90 0.72 5.83
N VAL A 311 -11.08 1.34 6.99
CA VAL A 311 -12.27 1.16 7.83
C VAL A 311 -13.55 1.53 7.06
N ASP A 312 -13.56 2.70 6.40
CA ASP A 312 -14.74 3.17 5.65
C ASP A 312 -15.12 2.18 4.55
N LEU A 313 -14.15 1.67 3.81
CA LEU A 313 -14.39 0.67 2.75
C LEU A 313 -14.87 -0.68 3.31
N LEU A 314 -14.33 -1.13 4.44
CA LEU A 314 -14.79 -2.36 5.09
C LEU A 314 -16.22 -2.23 5.63
N VAL A 315 -16.58 -1.07 6.16
CA VAL A 315 -17.95 -0.79 6.62
C VAL A 315 -18.91 -0.71 5.43
N GLU A 316 -18.53 0.01 4.37
CA GLU A 316 -19.34 0.22 3.18
C GLU A 316 -19.64 -1.09 2.45
N TYR A 317 -18.62 -1.92 2.23
CA TYR A 317 -18.74 -3.12 1.39
C TYR A 317 -18.85 -4.43 2.18
N GLY A 318 -18.36 -4.47 3.41
CA GLY A 318 -18.43 -5.64 4.28
C GLY A 318 -19.58 -5.60 5.30
N GLY A 319 -20.29 -4.48 5.42
CA GLY A 319 -21.40 -4.33 6.36
C GLY A 319 -21.00 -4.29 7.84
N GLY A 320 -19.71 -4.17 8.15
CA GLY A 320 -19.21 -4.12 9.50
C GLY A 320 -19.48 -2.79 10.22
N THR A 321 -19.08 -2.73 11.48
CA THR A 321 -19.14 -1.52 12.31
C THR A 321 -17.75 -1.19 12.83
N ALA A 322 -17.32 0.05 12.65
CA ALA A 322 -16.06 0.53 13.19
C ALA A 322 -16.16 0.73 14.70
N ASP A 323 -15.16 0.26 15.45
CA ASP A 323 -15.03 0.64 16.86
C ASP A 323 -14.77 2.17 16.93
N PRO A 324 -15.41 2.86 17.89
CA PRO A 324 -15.36 4.33 17.97
C PRO A 324 -13.97 4.85 18.37
N VAL A 325 -13.13 4.01 18.93
CA VAL A 325 -11.79 4.38 19.44
C VAL A 325 -10.72 3.77 18.55
N ALA A 326 -9.78 4.61 18.13
CA ALA A 326 -8.54 4.18 17.48
C ALA A 326 -7.39 4.18 18.48
N THR A 327 -6.42 3.30 18.29
CA THR A 327 -5.12 3.44 18.92
C THR A 327 -4.19 4.16 17.94
N ASP A 328 -3.54 5.24 18.38
CA ASP A 328 -2.52 5.95 17.62
C ASP A 328 -1.32 6.24 18.53
N VAL A 329 -0.28 5.44 18.40
CA VAL A 329 0.99 5.67 19.09
C VAL A 329 1.86 6.50 18.16
N ASP A 330 1.92 7.80 18.41
CA ASP A 330 2.73 8.75 17.64
C ASP A 330 3.96 9.20 18.45
N ARG A 331 5.13 8.84 17.96
CA ARG A 331 6.45 9.25 18.47
C ARG A 331 7.30 9.87 17.37
N THR A 332 6.66 10.28 16.29
CA THR A 332 7.34 10.96 15.18
C THR A 332 7.97 12.26 15.65
N ARG A 333 9.05 12.62 14.98
CA ARG A 333 9.70 13.91 15.21
C ARG A 333 9.76 14.65 13.88
N PRO A 334 9.57 15.96 13.89
CA PRO A 334 9.82 16.76 12.70
C PRO A 334 11.24 16.48 12.19
N PRO A 335 11.44 16.43 10.87
CA PRO A 335 12.79 16.33 10.31
C PRO A 335 13.62 17.57 10.73
N GLU A 336 14.92 17.36 10.92
CA GLU A 336 15.85 18.46 11.10
C GLU A 336 15.88 19.31 9.82
N PRO A 337 15.97 20.65 9.92
CA PRO A 337 16.09 21.50 8.76
C PRO A 337 17.32 21.12 7.91
N ILE A 338 17.15 21.13 6.60
CA ILE A 338 18.23 20.87 5.65
C ILE A 338 18.72 22.21 5.11
N ILE A 339 19.94 22.57 5.44
CA ILE A 339 20.55 23.81 4.94
C ILE A 339 21.21 23.50 3.58
N ILE A 340 20.79 24.23 2.57
CA ILE A 340 21.36 24.14 1.23
C ILE A 340 21.79 25.52 0.74
N ARG A 341 22.76 25.56 -0.16
CA ARG A 341 23.10 26.78 -0.89
C ARG A 341 22.07 27.06 -1.97
N ALA A 342 21.66 28.29 -2.14
CA ALA A 342 20.74 28.69 -3.21
C ALA A 342 21.27 28.35 -4.62
N ASP A 343 22.61 28.30 -4.79
CA ASP A 343 23.27 27.93 -6.05
C ASP A 343 23.58 26.42 -6.18
N ALA A 344 23.13 25.58 -5.24
CA ALA A 344 23.42 24.14 -5.24
C ALA A 344 22.95 23.44 -6.53
N ALA A 345 21.77 23.81 -7.05
CA ALA A 345 21.27 23.28 -8.29
C ALA A 345 22.20 23.59 -9.49
N GLN A 346 22.68 24.82 -9.58
CA GLN A 346 23.64 25.24 -10.61
C GLN A 346 24.98 24.49 -10.50
N ARG A 347 25.48 24.33 -9.31
CA ARG A 347 26.76 23.61 -9.05
C ARG A 347 26.68 22.13 -9.44
N LEU A 348 25.51 21.51 -9.22
CA LEU A 348 25.32 20.08 -9.50
C LEU A 348 24.94 19.81 -10.95
N THR A 349 24.10 20.65 -11.56
CA THR A 349 23.52 20.40 -12.89
C THR A 349 24.12 21.25 -14.01
N GLY A 350 24.85 22.32 -13.66
CA GLY A 350 25.35 23.32 -14.62
C GLY A 350 24.26 24.33 -15.08
N VAL A 351 23.01 24.18 -14.61
CA VAL A 351 21.90 25.08 -14.98
C VAL A 351 21.71 26.12 -13.90
N ALA A 352 21.77 27.40 -14.29
CA ALA A 352 21.55 28.52 -13.39
C ALA A 352 20.06 28.65 -13.04
N HIS A 353 19.73 28.43 -11.79
CA HIS A 353 18.43 28.76 -11.21
C HIS A 353 18.66 29.88 -10.17
N GLY A 354 17.86 30.94 -10.25
CA GLY A 354 17.87 31.94 -9.17
C GLY A 354 17.28 31.38 -7.86
N ALA A 355 17.67 31.95 -6.72
CA ALA A 355 17.22 31.51 -5.38
C ALA A 355 15.69 31.42 -5.28
N GLU A 356 14.97 32.39 -5.86
CA GLU A 356 13.51 32.38 -5.88
C GLU A 356 12.95 31.15 -6.59
N ARG A 357 13.54 30.79 -7.75
CA ARG A 357 13.09 29.59 -8.48
C ARG A 357 13.39 28.29 -7.73
N VAL A 358 14.53 28.24 -7.03
CA VAL A 358 14.86 27.09 -6.17
C VAL A 358 13.82 26.96 -5.06
N ARG A 359 13.46 28.08 -4.41
CA ARG A 359 12.43 28.14 -3.38
C ARG A 359 11.09 27.64 -3.90
N GLU A 360 10.58 28.21 -5.00
CA GLU A 360 9.32 27.78 -5.63
C GLU A 360 9.25 26.27 -5.90
N LEU A 361 10.35 25.69 -6.39
CA LEU A 361 10.41 24.27 -6.72
C LEU A 361 10.40 23.39 -5.46
N LEU A 362 11.07 23.83 -4.39
CA LEU A 362 11.08 23.12 -3.11
C LEU A 362 9.69 23.21 -2.41
N GLU A 363 9.10 24.41 -2.42
CA GLU A 363 7.74 24.61 -1.87
C GLU A 363 6.68 23.80 -2.63
N ALA A 364 6.82 23.68 -3.95
CA ALA A 364 5.90 22.88 -4.76
C ALA A 364 5.88 21.39 -4.36
N ILE A 365 6.99 20.86 -3.85
CA ILE A 365 7.06 19.48 -3.34
C ILE A 365 6.78 19.37 -1.84
N GLY A 366 6.36 20.48 -1.19
CA GLY A 366 5.88 20.48 0.20
C GLY A 366 6.93 20.88 1.23
N CYS A 367 8.10 21.38 0.82
CA CYS A 367 9.06 21.96 1.77
C CYS A 367 8.58 23.34 2.26
N ALA A 368 8.82 23.66 3.52
CA ALA A 368 8.83 25.03 4.00
C ALA A 368 10.25 25.56 3.76
N VAL A 369 10.40 26.70 3.10
CA VAL A 369 11.73 27.22 2.73
C VAL A 369 11.92 28.61 3.31
N GLU A 370 12.94 28.75 4.16
CA GLU A 370 13.29 30.02 4.80
C GLU A 370 14.72 30.43 4.48
N PRO A 371 15.05 31.72 4.45
CA PRO A 371 16.42 32.17 4.36
C PRO A 371 17.21 31.74 5.62
N ALA A 372 18.35 31.08 5.43
CA ALA A 372 19.20 30.56 6.50
C ALA A 372 20.48 31.39 6.72
N GLY A 373 20.63 32.50 6.01
CA GLY A 373 21.79 33.37 6.09
C GLY A 373 22.70 33.31 4.89
N VAL A 374 23.98 33.50 5.07
CA VAL A 374 24.99 33.45 4.03
C VAL A 374 26.11 32.49 4.43
N ASP A 375 26.70 31.82 3.46
CA ASP A 375 27.90 31.02 3.67
C ASP A 375 29.08 31.92 4.03
N GLU A 376 29.71 31.71 5.19
CA GLU A 376 30.84 32.52 5.67
C GLU A 376 32.08 32.42 4.76
N ALA A 377 32.19 31.41 3.94
CA ALA A 377 33.35 31.17 3.08
C ALA A 377 33.35 32.04 1.82
N ASP A 378 32.17 32.28 1.21
CA ASP A 378 32.08 32.98 -0.08
C ASP A 378 30.85 33.90 -0.20
N GLY A 379 30.09 34.09 0.87
CA GLY A 379 28.93 34.97 0.91
C GLY A 379 27.72 34.46 0.14
N GLY A 380 27.67 33.19 -0.24
CA GLY A 380 26.54 32.59 -0.96
C GLY A 380 25.29 32.48 -0.09
N GLU A 381 24.12 32.75 -0.66
CA GLU A 381 22.82 32.64 0.06
C GLU A 381 22.53 31.19 0.48
N LEU A 382 22.07 31.02 1.72
CA LEU A 382 21.65 29.75 2.30
C LEU A 382 20.13 29.74 2.49
N LEU A 383 19.52 28.56 2.21
CA LEU A 383 18.12 28.24 2.42
C LEU A 383 18.00 27.07 3.41
N ALA A 384 17.00 27.08 4.29
CA ALA A 384 16.69 26.01 5.23
C ALA A 384 15.25 25.51 5.08
#